data_110516c60106dc92b41855117cc981a6
#
_entry.id   110516c60106dc92b41855117cc981a6
#
_cell.length_a   1.000
_cell.length_b   1.000
_cell.length_c   1.000
_cell.angle_alpha   90.00
_cell.angle_beta   90.00
_cell.angle_gamma   90.00
#
_symmetry.space_group_name_H-M   'P 1'
#
loop_
_entity.id
_entity.type
_entity.pdbx_description
1 polymer ?
#
loop_
_entity_poly.entity_id
_entity_poly.type
_entity_poly.pdbx_seq_one_letter_code
_entity_poly.pdbx_strand_id
1 'polypeptide(L)'
;MAEKKTNSLLKFALELGPIAVFFLAYRWAVIPDGATETEAQLAKILFATKVFIPVILAALALSWILTRHLPKMAVMTAVLVVVFGGLTLWLQDDTFIKMKPTILYGMFAAILGFGLIRGESYLKYLMDEVLPMEHEGWMKFTFRFTLFFVMMALTNELVWRNFDTDTWVNFRTFFLPVASFIFVMTQAGLFMKYGIDPDKEEE
;
A
#
# COMPACT_ATOMS: atom_id res chain seq x y z
N MET A 1 14.12 32.19 -7.63
CA MET A 1 14.98 30.99 -7.57
C MET A 1 14.62 30.15 -8.80
N ALA A 2 15.57 29.86 -9.69
CA ALA A 2 15.30 29.17 -10.93
C ALA A 2 14.89 27.72 -10.67
N GLU A 3 13.68 27.34 -11.04
CA GLU A 3 13.26 25.94 -11.11
C GLU A 3 14.19 25.20 -12.07
N LYS A 4 15.07 24.36 -11.50
CA LYS A 4 15.91 23.48 -12.28
C LYS A 4 14.98 22.50 -13.00
N LYS A 5 14.71 22.72 -14.29
CA LYS A 5 13.96 21.78 -15.16
C LYS A 5 14.62 20.41 -15.05
N THR A 6 14.13 19.58 -14.15
CA THR A 6 14.60 18.20 -14.01
C THR A 6 14.17 17.46 -15.28
N ASN A 7 15.14 16.83 -15.93
CA ASN A 7 14.92 16.11 -17.19
C ASN A 7 13.79 15.07 -16.96
N SER A 8 12.73 15.14 -17.76
CA SER A 8 11.56 14.24 -17.65
C SER A 8 11.97 12.76 -17.66
N LEU A 9 13.01 12.44 -18.44
CA LEU A 9 13.60 11.10 -18.49
C LEU A 9 14.23 10.67 -17.14
N LEU A 10 14.84 11.60 -16.40
CA LEU A 10 15.43 11.30 -15.10
C LEU A 10 14.36 11.00 -14.05
N LYS A 11 13.26 11.77 -14.05
CA LYS A 11 12.11 11.48 -13.18
C LYS A 11 11.54 10.09 -13.48
N PHE A 12 11.31 9.81 -14.74
CA PHE A 12 10.79 8.52 -15.19
C PHE A 12 11.73 7.36 -14.81
N ALA A 13 13.04 7.53 -14.99
CA ALA A 13 14.03 6.53 -14.60
C ALA A 13 14.09 6.29 -13.09
N LEU A 14 13.91 7.32 -12.26
CA LEU A 14 13.88 7.19 -10.80
C LEU A 14 12.58 6.55 -10.29
N GLU A 15 11.47 6.74 -10.99
CA GLU A 15 10.17 6.18 -10.62
C GLU A 15 10.02 4.73 -11.09
N LEU A 16 10.41 4.41 -12.31
CA LEU A 16 10.25 3.07 -12.89
C LEU A 16 11.51 2.20 -12.78
N GLY A 17 12.69 2.80 -12.60
CA GLY A 17 13.95 2.08 -12.45
C GLY A 17 13.93 1.01 -11.37
N PRO A 18 13.45 1.30 -10.14
CA PRO A 18 13.32 0.28 -9.09
C PRO A 18 12.46 -0.91 -9.50
N ILE A 19 11.35 -0.66 -10.21
CA ILE A 19 10.46 -1.71 -10.70
C ILE A 19 11.16 -2.59 -11.73
N ALA A 20 11.90 -2.00 -12.67
CA ALA A 20 12.69 -2.74 -13.64
C ALA A 20 13.76 -3.61 -12.96
N VAL A 21 14.45 -3.06 -11.95
CA VAL A 21 15.43 -3.81 -11.16
C VAL A 21 14.79 -4.97 -10.40
N PHE A 22 13.58 -4.80 -9.86
CA PHE A 22 12.84 -5.89 -9.22
C PHE A 22 12.60 -7.06 -10.19
N PHE A 23 12.10 -6.79 -11.40
CA PHE A 23 11.85 -7.84 -12.39
C PHE A 23 13.13 -8.50 -12.88
N LEU A 24 14.22 -7.76 -13.04
CA LEU A 24 15.53 -8.33 -13.37
C LEU A 24 16.04 -9.22 -12.25
N ALA A 25 15.97 -8.78 -11.00
CA ALA A 25 16.37 -9.57 -9.85
C ALA A 25 15.50 -10.83 -9.70
N TYR A 26 14.18 -10.73 -9.94
CA TYR A 26 13.28 -11.87 -9.95
C TYR A 26 13.68 -12.91 -11.01
N ARG A 27 14.08 -12.45 -12.19
CA ARG A 27 14.50 -13.33 -13.29
C ARG A 27 15.84 -14.01 -13.03
N TRP A 28 16.76 -13.33 -12.33
CA TRP A 28 18.13 -13.82 -12.06
C TRP A 28 18.27 -14.51 -10.70
N ALA A 29 17.17 -14.64 -9.96
CA ALA A 29 17.20 -15.34 -8.70
C ALA A 29 17.61 -16.79 -8.87
N VAL A 30 18.60 -17.23 -8.09
CA VAL A 30 19.05 -18.60 -8.04
C VAL A 30 18.01 -19.43 -7.27
N ILE A 31 17.55 -20.51 -7.90
CA ILE A 31 16.61 -21.45 -7.31
C ILE A 31 17.42 -22.57 -6.64
N PRO A 32 17.12 -22.94 -5.38
CA PRO A 32 17.74 -24.10 -4.75
C PRO A 32 17.45 -25.38 -5.54
N ASP A 33 18.46 -26.26 -5.67
CA ASP A 33 18.29 -27.54 -6.32
C ASP A 33 17.26 -28.42 -5.58
N GLY A 34 16.30 -28.98 -6.31
CA GLY A 34 15.24 -29.83 -5.75
C GLY A 34 14.05 -29.06 -5.14
N ALA A 35 14.00 -27.72 -5.27
CA ALA A 35 12.88 -26.94 -4.79
C ALA A 35 11.61 -27.22 -5.59
N THR A 36 10.48 -27.31 -4.92
CA THR A 36 9.14 -27.34 -5.54
C THR A 36 8.86 -26.01 -6.26
N GLU A 37 7.88 -25.98 -7.17
CA GLU A 37 7.52 -24.74 -7.88
C GLU A 37 7.18 -23.60 -6.94
N THR A 38 6.49 -23.89 -5.83
CA THR A 38 6.11 -22.91 -4.81
C THR A 38 7.33 -22.35 -4.08
N GLU A 39 8.27 -23.22 -3.69
CA GLU A 39 9.52 -22.81 -3.03
C GLU A 39 10.41 -21.99 -3.99
N ALA A 40 10.47 -22.38 -5.26
CA ALA A 40 11.20 -21.66 -6.28
C ALA A 40 10.62 -20.25 -6.51
N GLN A 41 9.29 -20.10 -6.57
CA GLN A 41 8.63 -18.80 -6.68
C GLN A 41 8.88 -17.93 -5.45
N LEU A 42 8.78 -18.52 -4.26
CA LEU A 42 9.04 -17.82 -3.00
C LEU A 42 10.50 -17.32 -2.94
N ALA A 43 11.47 -18.18 -3.28
CA ALA A 43 12.88 -17.80 -3.33
C ALA A 43 13.14 -16.62 -4.28
N LYS A 44 12.50 -16.63 -5.48
CA LYS A 44 12.60 -15.53 -6.45
C LYS A 44 12.03 -14.23 -5.91
N ILE A 45 10.85 -14.28 -5.28
CA ILE A 45 10.20 -13.10 -4.69
C ILE A 45 11.04 -12.54 -3.55
N LEU A 46 11.54 -13.40 -2.66
CA LEU A 46 12.40 -13.00 -1.54
C LEU A 46 13.70 -12.34 -2.02
N PHE A 47 14.35 -12.92 -3.02
CA PHE A 47 15.57 -12.36 -3.60
C PHE A 47 15.30 -11.01 -4.26
N ALA A 48 14.27 -10.92 -5.10
CA ALA A 48 13.87 -9.68 -5.75
C ALA A 48 13.53 -8.59 -4.73
N THR A 49 12.84 -8.94 -3.65
CA THR A 49 12.50 -8.00 -2.57
C THR A 49 13.74 -7.50 -1.81
N LYS A 50 14.72 -8.38 -1.54
CA LYS A 50 16.00 -8.01 -0.93
C LYS A 50 16.76 -6.97 -1.76
N VAL A 51 16.72 -7.10 -3.08
CA VAL A 51 17.36 -6.15 -4.01
C VAL A 51 16.53 -4.88 -4.15
N PHE A 52 15.21 -5.00 -4.20
CA PHE A 52 14.29 -3.89 -4.45
C PHE A 52 14.28 -2.85 -3.33
N ILE A 53 14.28 -3.28 -2.05
CA ILE A 53 14.23 -2.36 -0.90
C ILE A 53 15.36 -1.33 -0.94
N PRO A 54 16.65 -1.70 -1.02
CA PRO A 54 17.71 -0.71 -1.08
C PRO A 54 17.67 0.15 -2.35
N VAL A 55 17.23 -0.42 -3.49
CA VAL A 55 17.13 0.31 -4.76
C VAL A 55 16.06 1.40 -4.69
N ILE A 56 14.88 1.11 -4.16
CA ILE A 56 13.81 2.12 -4.05
C ILE A 56 14.19 3.22 -3.05
N LEU A 57 14.87 2.88 -1.96
CA LEU A 57 15.38 3.87 -1.01
C LEU A 57 16.46 4.76 -1.63
N ALA A 58 17.37 4.17 -2.42
CA ALA A 58 18.39 4.92 -3.15
C ALA A 58 17.75 5.84 -4.21
N ALA A 59 16.75 5.36 -4.94
CA ALA A 59 16.02 6.16 -5.93
C ALA A 59 15.30 7.35 -5.28
N LEU A 60 14.66 7.17 -4.12
CA LEU A 60 14.06 8.26 -3.36
C LEU A 60 15.07 9.26 -2.85
N ALA A 61 16.19 8.78 -2.29
CA ALA A 61 17.26 9.66 -1.81
C ALA A 61 17.84 10.50 -2.98
N LEU A 62 18.11 9.87 -4.13
CA LEU A 62 18.55 10.55 -5.34
C LEU A 62 17.50 11.54 -5.85
N SER A 63 16.23 11.16 -5.87
CA SER A 63 15.13 12.05 -6.25
C SER A 63 15.12 13.30 -5.37
N TRP A 64 15.24 13.13 -4.05
CA TRP A 64 15.26 14.26 -3.12
C TRP A 64 16.49 15.16 -3.29
N ILE A 65 17.67 14.56 -3.46
CA ILE A 65 18.93 15.33 -3.66
C ILE A 65 18.88 16.16 -4.96
N LEU A 66 18.36 15.57 -6.04
CA LEU A 66 18.38 16.19 -7.37
C LEU A 66 17.22 17.18 -7.58
N THR A 67 16.03 16.85 -7.08
CA THR A 67 14.81 17.64 -7.37
C THR A 67 14.33 18.46 -6.18
N ARG A 68 14.80 18.17 -4.97
CA ARG A 68 14.28 18.72 -3.70
C ARG A 68 12.77 18.51 -3.53
N HIS A 69 12.20 17.61 -4.31
CA HIS A 69 10.78 17.25 -4.28
C HIS A 69 10.65 15.73 -4.20
N LEU A 70 9.83 15.25 -3.27
CA LEU A 70 9.50 13.83 -3.14
C LEU A 70 8.08 13.62 -3.65
N PRO A 71 7.89 12.84 -4.72
CA PRO A 71 6.54 12.47 -5.16
C PRO A 71 5.83 11.70 -4.04
N LYS A 72 4.66 12.18 -3.62
CA LYS A 72 3.90 11.59 -2.49
C LYS A 72 3.64 10.10 -2.69
N MET A 73 3.28 9.70 -3.91
CA MET A 73 3.03 8.30 -4.26
C MET A 73 4.29 7.44 -4.17
N ALA A 74 5.44 7.94 -4.60
CA ALA A 74 6.71 7.20 -4.52
C ALA A 74 7.15 6.97 -3.07
N VAL A 75 6.98 7.98 -2.20
CA VAL A 75 7.24 7.85 -0.75
C VAL A 75 6.34 6.80 -0.13
N MET A 76 5.04 6.87 -0.42
CA MET A 76 4.09 5.89 0.09
C MET A 76 4.39 4.47 -0.38
N THR A 77 4.69 4.30 -1.67
CA THR A 77 5.11 3.01 -2.24
C THR A 77 6.35 2.48 -1.54
N ALA A 78 7.36 3.33 -1.31
CA ALA A 78 8.58 2.92 -0.61
C ALA A 78 8.30 2.51 0.84
N VAL A 79 7.47 3.25 1.57
CA VAL A 79 7.07 2.89 2.94
C VAL A 79 6.37 1.53 2.95
N LEU A 80 5.41 1.32 2.06
CA LEU A 80 4.72 0.03 1.93
C LEU A 80 5.69 -1.10 1.60
N VAL A 81 6.58 -0.90 0.64
CA VAL A 81 7.57 -1.90 0.22
C VAL A 81 8.56 -2.22 1.34
N VAL A 82 9.08 -1.21 2.04
CA VAL A 82 10.01 -1.43 3.15
C VAL A 82 9.33 -2.18 4.29
N VAL A 83 8.12 -1.79 4.66
CA VAL A 83 7.36 -2.45 5.72
C VAL A 83 6.99 -3.87 5.31
N PHE A 84 6.34 -4.07 4.16
CA PHE A 84 5.88 -5.40 3.75
C PHE A 84 7.01 -6.29 3.25
N GLY A 85 7.94 -5.74 2.48
CA GLY A 85 9.11 -6.46 2.03
C GLY A 85 9.99 -6.86 3.22
N GLY A 86 10.27 -5.94 4.14
CA GLY A 86 10.99 -6.21 5.37
C GLY A 86 10.29 -7.26 6.23
N LEU A 87 8.98 -7.14 6.41
CA LEU A 87 8.17 -8.10 7.13
C LEU A 87 8.21 -9.49 6.47
N THR A 88 8.12 -9.55 5.14
CA THR A 88 8.20 -10.80 4.38
C THR A 88 9.57 -11.46 4.50
N LEU A 89 10.65 -10.68 4.55
CA LEU A 89 12.00 -11.20 4.71
C LEU A 89 12.30 -11.68 6.13
N TRP A 90 11.70 -11.05 7.12
CA TRP A 90 11.93 -11.37 8.53
C TRP A 90 11.09 -12.53 9.04
N LEU A 91 9.91 -12.73 8.45
CA LEU A 91 8.88 -13.62 8.97
C LEU A 91 8.58 -14.76 7.99
N GLN A 92 9.43 -15.79 8.03
CA GLN A 92 9.32 -16.99 7.17
C GLN A 92 8.48 -18.13 7.81
N ASP A 93 7.71 -17.86 8.86
CA ASP A 93 6.90 -18.85 9.58
C ASP A 93 5.44 -18.85 9.09
N ASP A 94 4.81 -20.03 9.01
CA ASP A 94 3.42 -20.20 8.56
C ASP A 94 2.43 -19.40 9.40
N THR A 95 2.67 -19.29 10.71
CA THR A 95 1.85 -18.45 11.61
C THR A 95 1.84 -17.00 11.17
N PHE A 96 2.99 -16.51 10.70
CA PHE A 96 3.13 -15.14 10.22
C PHE A 96 2.42 -14.88 8.90
N ILE A 97 2.28 -15.89 8.03
CA ILE A 97 1.49 -15.75 6.79
C ILE A 97 0.05 -15.37 7.15
N LYS A 98 -0.49 -15.95 8.22
CA LYS A 98 -1.85 -15.68 8.73
C LYS A 98 -1.97 -14.34 9.45
N MET A 99 -0.89 -13.87 10.08
CA MET A 99 -0.84 -12.57 10.76
C MET A 99 -0.61 -11.38 9.81
N LYS A 100 -0.03 -11.59 8.62
CA LYS A 100 0.26 -10.51 7.66
C LYS A 100 -0.94 -9.58 7.41
N PRO A 101 -2.17 -10.07 7.14
CA PRO A 101 -3.32 -9.19 6.95
C PRO A 101 -3.66 -8.36 8.21
N THR A 102 -3.57 -8.94 9.41
CA THR A 102 -3.80 -8.22 10.66
C THR A 102 -2.84 -7.04 10.82
N ILE A 103 -1.54 -7.29 10.59
CA ILE A 103 -0.49 -6.26 10.70
C ILE A 103 -0.72 -5.17 9.65
N LEU A 104 -1.05 -5.55 8.42
CA LEU A 104 -1.34 -4.62 7.33
C LEU A 104 -2.51 -3.70 7.65
N TYR A 105 -3.65 -4.29 7.98
CA TYR A 105 -4.86 -3.51 8.30
C TYR A 105 -4.68 -2.69 9.57
N GLY A 106 -4.01 -3.25 10.59
CA GLY A 106 -3.68 -2.52 11.81
C GLY A 106 -2.79 -1.30 11.55
N MET A 107 -1.81 -1.43 10.67
CA MET A 107 -0.93 -0.32 10.28
C MET A 107 -1.71 0.77 9.53
N PHE A 108 -2.55 0.41 8.56
CA PHE A 108 -3.39 1.39 7.87
C PHE A 108 -4.36 2.08 8.84
N ALA A 109 -5.00 1.32 9.73
CA ALA A 109 -5.87 1.89 10.75
C ALA A 109 -5.11 2.87 11.66
N ALA A 110 -3.88 2.54 12.06
CA ALA A 110 -3.06 3.40 12.92
C ALA A 110 -2.64 4.69 12.19
N ILE A 111 -2.19 4.59 10.94
CA ILE A 111 -1.77 5.75 10.13
C ILE A 111 -2.96 6.69 9.90
N LEU A 112 -4.10 6.16 9.45
CA LEU A 112 -5.28 6.97 9.19
C LEU A 112 -5.87 7.54 10.48
N GLY A 113 -5.92 6.73 11.54
CA GLY A 113 -6.38 7.16 12.87
C GLY A 113 -5.50 8.26 13.45
N PHE A 114 -4.19 8.20 13.26
CA PHE A 114 -3.27 9.26 13.67
C PHE A 114 -3.56 10.57 12.92
N GLY A 115 -3.80 10.51 11.60
CA GLY A 115 -4.23 11.66 10.82
C GLY A 115 -5.52 12.29 11.37
N LEU A 116 -6.52 11.44 11.68
CA LEU A 116 -7.79 11.91 12.26
C LEU A 116 -7.61 12.62 13.61
N ILE A 117 -6.74 12.12 14.49
CA ILE A 117 -6.42 12.75 15.77
C ILE A 117 -5.82 14.14 15.57
N ARG A 118 -5.06 14.33 14.48
CA ARG A 118 -4.47 15.62 14.11
C ARG A 118 -5.43 16.54 13.33
N GLY A 119 -6.65 16.09 13.05
CA GLY A 119 -7.61 16.84 12.23
C GLY A 119 -7.27 16.82 10.73
N GLU A 120 -6.44 15.87 10.29
CA GLU A 120 -5.99 15.76 8.90
C GLU A 120 -6.46 14.45 8.27
N SER A 121 -6.85 14.52 7.00
CA SER A 121 -7.14 13.32 6.22
C SER A 121 -5.93 12.92 5.39
N TYR A 122 -5.27 11.84 5.77
CA TYR A 122 -4.16 11.33 4.97
C TYR A 122 -4.61 10.67 3.65
N LEU A 123 -5.86 10.21 3.57
CA LEU A 123 -6.45 9.78 2.30
C LEU A 123 -6.59 10.93 1.31
N LYS A 124 -6.91 12.14 1.79
CA LYS A 124 -6.95 13.33 0.95
C LYS A 124 -5.63 13.55 0.23
N TYR A 125 -4.49 13.48 0.93
CA TYR A 125 -3.17 13.69 0.31
C TYR A 125 -2.88 12.73 -0.85
N LEU A 126 -3.53 11.59 -0.89
CA LEU A 126 -3.30 10.56 -1.90
C LEU A 126 -4.29 10.64 -3.06
N MET A 127 -5.53 11.05 -2.79
CA MET A 127 -6.65 10.87 -3.71
C MET A 127 -7.37 12.17 -4.09
N ASP A 128 -6.93 13.32 -3.60
CA ASP A 128 -7.58 14.62 -3.83
C ASP A 128 -7.68 14.98 -5.34
N GLU A 129 -6.68 14.57 -6.11
CA GLU A 129 -6.67 14.80 -7.56
C GLU A 129 -7.69 13.92 -8.33
N VAL A 130 -8.07 12.77 -7.75
CA VAL A 130 -8.98 11.79 -8.38
C VAL A 130 -10.41 11.94 -7.86
N LEU A 131 -10.55 12.31 -6.58
CA LEU A 131 -11.82 12.44 -5.88
C LEU A 131 -11.87 13.77 -5.12
N PRO A 132 -12.12 14.89 -5.81
CA PRO A 132 -12.25 16.18 -5.14
C PRO A 132 -13.46 16.18 -4.20
N MET A 133 -13.21 16.42 -2.91
CA MET A 133 -14.25 16.47 -1.88
C MET A 133 -13.96 17.59 -0.89
N GLU A 134 -15.02 18.08 -0.23
CA GLU A 134 -14.91 18.99 0.90
C GLU A 134 -14.10 18.35 2.06
N HIS A 135 -13.49 19.20 2.89
CA HIS A 135 -12.71 18.73 4.04
C HIS A 135 -13.52 17.82 4.98
N GLU A 136 -14.77 18.16 5.23
CA GLU A 136 -15.67 17.34 6.07
C GLU A 136 -15.91 15.96 5.46
N GLY A 137 -16.08 15.89 4.14
CA GLY A 137 -16.21 14.63 3.39
C GLY A 137 -14.98 13.75 3.56
N TRP A 138 -13.79 14.33 3.41
CA TRP A 138 -12.52 13.65 3.62
C TRP A 138 -12.34 13.11 5.03
N MET A 139 -12.71 13.88 6.05
CA MET A 139 -12.61 13.44 7.45
C MET A 139 -13.54 12.25 7.72
N LYS A 140 -14.79 12.29 7.23
CA LYS A 140 -15.76 11.20 7.37
C LYS A 140 -15.32 9.94 6.58
N PHE A 141 -14.78 10.14 5.39
CA PHE A 141 -14.25 9.05 4.56
C PHE A 141 -13.08 8.35 5.25
N THR A 142 -12.11 9.13 5.74
CA THR A 142 -10.96 8.60 6.49
C THR A 142 -11.39 7.88 7.76
N PHE A 143 -12.35 8.40 8.51
CA PHE A 143 -12.88 7.74 9.71
C PHE A 143 -13.52 6.38 9.37
N ARG A 144 -14.34 6.31 8.31
CA ARG A 144 -14.95 5.05 7.87
C ARG A 144 -13.90 4.03 7.43
N PHE A 145 -12.87 4.46 6.69
CA PHE A 145 -11.75 3.58 6.30
C PHE A 145 -10.95 3.08 7.50
N THR A 146 -10.68 3.96 8.46
CA THR A 146 -10.01 3.58 9.71
C THR A 146 -10.79 2.48 10.43
N LEU A 147 -12.10 2.67 10.60
CA LEU A 147 -12.97 1.68 11.24
C LEU A 147 -13.02 0.37 10.44
N PHE A 148 -13.11 0.45 9.13
CA PHE A 148 -13.09 -0.72 8.23
C PHE A 148 -11.79 -1.52 8.40
N PHE A 149 -10.64 -0.87 8.40
CA PHE A 149 -9.36 -1.55 8.61
C PHE A 149 -9.22 -2.16 10.01
N VAL A 150 -9.70 -1.49 11.04
CA VAL A 150 -9.77 -2.08 12.39
C VAL A 150 -10.61 -3.36 12.38
N MET A 151 -11.80 -3.31 11.77
CA MET A 151 -12.67 -4.48 11.67
C MET A 151 -12.03 -5.61 10.88
N MET A 152 -11.35 -5.31 9.75
CA MET A 152 -10.65 -6.32 8.95
C MET A 152 -9.51 -6.97 9.73
N ALA A 153 -8.72 -6.18 10.47
CA ALA A 153 -7.65 -6.69 11.33
C ALA A 153 -8.21 -7.63 12.41
N LEU A 154 -9.23 -7.21 13.12
CA LEU A 154 -9.88 -8.00 14.18
C LEU A 154 -10.51 -9.28 13.62
N THR A 155 -11.20 -9.18 12.49
CA THR A 155 -11.84 -10.35 11.87
C THR A 155 -10.81 -11.36 11.40
N ASN A 156 -9.70 -10.90 10.77
CA ASN A 156 -8.61 -11.81 10.39
C ASN A 156 -8.02 -12.50 11.62
N GLU A 157 -7.79 -11.75 12.71
CA GLU A 157 -7.23 -12.29 13.96
C GLU A 157 -8.16 -13.36 14.57
N LEU A 158 -9.46 -13.11 14.58
CA LEU A 158 -10.45 -14.06 15.05
C LEU A 158 -10.50 -15.33 14.19
N VAL A 159 -10.46 -15.17 12.86
CA VAL A 159 -10.57 -16.32 11.96
C VAL A 159 -9.34 -17.22 12.05
N TRP A 160 -8.14 -16.66 11.94
CA TRP A 160 -6.93 -17.50 11.93
C TRP A 160 -6.62 -18.16 13.28
N ARG A 161 -7.11 -17.59 14.41
CA ARG A 161 -6.91 -18.16 15.74
C ARG A 161 -7.91 -19.26 16.10
N ASN A 162 -9.13 -19.20 15.56
CA ASN A 162 -10.23 -20.07 16.00
C ASN A 162 -10.64 -21.11 14.95
N PHE A 163 -10.16 -20.99 13.71
CA PHE A 163 -10.53 -21.90 12.62
C PHE A 163 -9.28 -22.51 11.98
N ASP A 164 -9.48 -23.59 11.22
CA ASP A 164 -8.43 -24.26 10.48
C ASP A 164 -7.87 -23.42 9.31
N THR A 165 -6.77 -23.89 8.75
CA THR A 165 -6.07 -23.17 7.66
C THR A 165 -6.93 -23.06 6.40
N ASP A 166 -7.73 -24.08 6.08
CA ASP A 166 -8.57 -24.08 4.88
C ASP A 166 -9.70 -23.06 4.99
N THR A 167 -10.32 -22.97 6.16
CA THR A 167 -11.31 -21.92 6.47
C THR A 167 -10.69 -20.53 6.38
N TRP A 168 -9.48 -20.33 6.90
CA TRP A 168 -8.78 -19.05 6.79
C TRP A 168 -8.44 -18.69 5.33
N VAL A 169 -7.99 -19.64 4.51
CA VAL A 169 -7.72 -19.43 3.09
C VAL A 169 -9.01 -19.03 2.35
N ASN A 170 -10.12 -19.72 2.59
CA ASN A 170 -11.40 -19.36 2.00
C ASN A 170 -11.89 -17.97 2.44
N PHE A 171 -11.76 -17.66 3.72
CA PHE A 171 -12.06 -16.34 4.26
C PHE A 171 -11.25 -15.24 3.54
N ARG A 172 -9.93 -15.42 3.44
CA ARG A 172 -9.05 -14.47 2.78
C ARG A 172 -9.36 -14.30 1.29
N THR A 173 -9.68 -15.41 0.61
CA THR A 173 -9.89 -15.43 -0.84
C THR A 173 -11.23 -14.83 -1.26
N PHE A 174 -12.28 -15.08 -0.48
CA PHE A 174 -13.64 -14.68 -0.85
C PHE A 174 -14.21 -13.56 0.00
N PHE A 175 -14.10 -13.66 1.31
CA PHE A 175 -14.72 -12.70 2.22
C PHE A 175 -14.06 -11.32 2.15
N LEU A 176 -12.74 -11.24 2.19
CA LEU A 176 -12.05 -9.94 2.20
C LEU A 176 -12.31 -9.10 0.93
N PRO A 177 -12.23 -9.66 -0.29
CA PRO A 177 -12.57 -8.90 -1.50
C PRO A 177 -14.03 -8.46 -1.54
N VAL A 178 -14.97 -9.35 -1.17
CA VAL A 178 -16.39 -9.03 -1.15
C VAL A 178 -16.71 -7.96 -0.12
N ALA A 179 -16.18 -8.08 1.09
CA ALA A 179 -16.34 -7.07 2.14
C ALA A 179 -15.77 -5.70 1.72
N SER A 180 -14.60 -5.70 1.07
CA SER A 180 -13.99 -4.48 0.54
C SER A 180 -14.84 -3.84 -0.55
N PHE A 181 -15.36 -4.63 -1.46
CA PHE A 181 -16.25 -4.16 -2.52
C PHE A 181 -17.54 -3.55 -1.95
N ILE A 182 -18.21 -4.27 -1.04
CA ILE A 182 -19.42 -3.76 -0.36
C ILE A 182 -19.11 -2.46 0.38
N PHE A 183 -18.00 -2.41 1.12
CA PHE A 183 -17.58 -1.21 1.83
C PHE A 183 -17.41 -0.02 0.89
N VAL A 184 -16.72 -0.19 -0.23
CA VAL A 184 -16.55 0.89 -1.23
C VAL A 184 -17.89 1.34 -1.80
N MET A 185 -18.81 0.41 -2.10
CA MET A 185 -20.15 0.75 -2.57
C MET A 185 -20.94 1.60 -1.56
N THR A 186 -20.78 1.34 -0.26
CA THR A 186 -21.44 2.14 0.78
C THR A 186 -20.92 3.58 0.86
N GLN A 187 -19.77 3.89 0.25
CA GLN A 187 -19.22 5.24 0.23
C GLN A 187 -19.85 6.14 -0.86
N ALA A 188 -20.56 5.57 -1.83
CA ALA A 188 -21.18 6.34 -2.92
C ALA A 188 -22.04 7.52 -2.41
N GLY A 189 -22.85 7.30 -1.37
CA GLY A 189 -23.65 8.37 -0.76
C GLY A 189 -22.82 9.50 -0.14
N LEU A 190 -21.61 9.19 0.33
CA LEU A 190 -20.70 10.20 0.85
C LEU A 190 -20.10 11.04 -0.28
N PHE A 191 -19.70 10.41 -1.38
CA PHE A 191 -19.22 11.12 -2.57
C PHE A 191 -20.29 12.01 -3.19
N MET A 192 -21.54 11.54 -3.28
CA MET A 192 -22.65 12.35 -3.78
C MET A 192 -22.94 13.58 -2.91
N LYS A 193 -22.70 13.48 -1.60
CA LYS A 193 -23.01 14.55 -0.66
C LYS A 193 -21.87 15.59 -0.53
N TYR A 194 -20.62 15.18 -0.59
CA TYR A 194 -19.45 16.00 -0.29
C TYR A 194 -18.48 16.14 -1.48
N GLY A 195 -18.81 15.54 -2.63
CA GLY A 195 -18.03 15.71 -3.85
C GLY A 195 -18.13 17.15 -4.37
N ILE A 196 -16.99 17.68 -4.79
CA ILE A 196 -16.88 18.98 -5.45
C ILE A 196 -16.97 18.70 -6.95
N ASP A 197 -17.89 19.38 -7.62
CA ASP A 197 -18.03 19.34 -9.07
C ASP A 197 -17.12 20.43 -9.66
N PRO A 198 -16.03 20.06 -10.34
CA PRO A 198 -15.08 21.04 -10.87
C PRO A 198 -15.72 22.02 -11.88
N ASP A 199 -16.77 21.57 -12.55
CA ASP A 199 -17.45 22.36 -13.59
C ASP A 199 -18.41 23.43 -13.04
N LYS A 200 -18.65 23.44 -11.71
CA LYS A 200 -19.54 24.44 -11.06
C LYS A 200 -18.79 25.61 -10.42
N GLU A 201 -17.47 25.58 -10.37
CA GLU A 201 -16.67 26.71 -9.84
C GLU A 201 -16.33 27.75 -10.91
N GLU A 202 -16.68 27.54 -12.20
CA GLU A 202 -16.38 28.47 -13.30
C GLU A 202 -17.61 29.30 -13.74
N GLU A 203 -18.77 29.24 -13.06
CA GLU A 203 -19.91 30.12 -13.25
C GLU A 203 -20.02 31.16 -12.10
#